data_2067bbf52697c6fa3694e252ca22244d
#
_entry.id   2067bbf52697c6fa3694e252ca22244d
#
_cell.length_a   1.000
_cell.length_b   1.000
_cell.length_c   1.000
_cell.angle_alpha   90.00
_cell.angle_beta   90.00
_cell.angle_gamma   90.00
#
_symmetry.space_group_name_H-M   'P 1'
#
loop_
_entity.id
_entity.type
_entity.pdbx_description
1 polymer ?
#
loop_
_entity_poly.entity_id
_entity_poly.type
_entity_poly.pdbx_seq_one_letter_code
_entity_poly.pdbx_strand_id
1 'polypeptide(L)'
;MLLVVAATERELAFVQGADTLCCGIGPVEAALQTALALSARRPDAVLHIGIAGARGIEPPSLVLGSESVYCDVLDPAFTLPRVERVHPDGELLAAARAALPEALVLPIATSAKVGGGAVCDIEAMEGFGVLRAAELAGVPALELRAVSNAVAESDRGKWRIDAALAALADAVPRLIAVL
;
A
#
# COMPACT_ATOMS: atom_id res chain seq x y z
N MET A 1 13.59 -8.36 11.18
CA MET A 1 13.69 -6.88 11.02
C MET A 1 12.67 -6.45 10.00
N LEU A 2 11.67 -5.65 10.40
CA LEU A 2 10.61 -5.15 9.52
C LEU A 2 11.13 -3.97 8.67
N LEU A 3 10.80 -3.94 7.38
CA LEU A 3 11.02 -2.81 6.49
C LEU A 3 9.66 -2.12 6.21
N VAL A 4 9.52 -0.87 6.64
CA VAL A 4 8.37 -0.04 6.32
C VAL A 4 8.66 0.76 5.05
N VAL A 5 7.80 0.62 4.04
CA VAL A 5 7.93 1.25 2.72
C VAL A 5 6.80 2.24 2.52
N ALA A 6 7.11 3.45 2.07
CA ALA A 6 6.10 4.45 1.66
C ALA A 6 6.58 5.27 0.47
N ALA A 7 5.65 5.93 -0.21
CA ALA A 7 5.96 6.75 -1.40
C ALA A 7 6.74 8.02 -1.07
N THR A 8 6.54 8.56 0.14
CA THR A 8 7.09 9.87 0.54
C THR A 8 7.67 9.84 1.95
N GLU A 9 8.67 10.70 2.20
CA GLU A 9 9.23 10.92 3.53
C GLU A 9 8.18 11.37 4.55
N ARG A 10 7.13 12.08 4.11
CA ARG A 10 6.05 12.54 4.97
C ARG A 10 5.25 11.38 5.56
N GLU A 11 5.05 10.31 4.79
CA GLU A 11 4.37 9.09 5.23
C GLU A 11 5.26 8.23 6.15
N LEU A 12 6.57 8.43 6.12
CA LEU A 12 7.53 7.74 6.99
C LEU A 12 7.88 8.52 8.26
N ALA A 13 7.54 9.80 8.35
CA ALA A 13 8.01 10.70 9.40
C ALA A 13 7.65 10.26 10.84
N PHE A 14 6.60 9.47 11.00
CA PHE A 14 6.16 8.95 12.30
C PHE A 14 6.62 7.50 12.59
N VAL A 15 7.30 6.84 11.64
CA VAL A 15 7.75 5.46 11.80
C VAL A 15 8.93 5.39 12.76
N GLN A 16 8.81 4.56 13.79
CA GLN A 16 9.87 4.29 14.76
C GLN A 16 9.96 2.78 15.03
N GLY A 17 11.15 2.29 15.31
CA GLY A 17 11.37 0.88 15.67
C GLY A 17 11.42 -0.09 14.49
N ALA A 18 11.47 0.42 13.24
CA ALA A 18 11.63 -0.38 12.03
C ALA A 18 12.54 0.37 11.04
N ASP A 19 13.13 -0.36 10.10
CA ASP A 19 13.83 0.25 8.97
C ASP A 19 12.83 0.88 8.02
N THR A 20 13.22 1.95 7.31
CA THR A 20 12.36 2.66 6.38
C THR A 20 12.93 2.73 4.97
N LEU A 21 12.05 2.80 3.98
CA LEU A 21 12.36 3.05 2.57
C LEU A 21 11.36 4.03 1.97
N CYS A 22 11.83 5.19 1.53
CA CYS A 22 11.06 6.06 0.64
C CYS A 22 11.20 5.52 -0.79
N CYS A 23 10.15 4.88 -1.31
CA CYS A 23 10.18 4.19 -2.61
C CYS A 23 9.83 5.09 -3.80
N GLY A 24 9.42 6.35 -3.56
CA GLY A 24 8.96 7.25 -4.61
C GLY A 24 7.51 6.99 -5.04
N ILE A 25 6.98 7.90 -5.85
CA ILE A 25 5.58 7.90 -6.30
C ILE A 25 5.43 7.11 -7.59
N GLY A 26 4.40 6.27 -7.63
CA GLY A 26 4.00 5.50 -8.80
C GLY A 26 4.58 4.08 -8.86
N PRO A 27 3.94 3.21 -9.66
CA PRO A 27 4.20 1.77 -9.59
C PRO A 27 5.60 1.38 -10.06
N VAL A 28 6.16 2.10 -11.02
CA VAL A 28 7.49 1.79 -11.59
C VAL A 28 8.59 2.13 -10.59
N GLU A 29 8.57 3.35 -10.05
CA GLU A 29 9.58 3.81 -9.09
C GLU A 29 9.51 2.95 -7.82
N ALA A 30 8.32 2.71 -7.29
CA ALA A 30 8.12 1.88 -6.11
C ALA A 30 8.64 0.46 -6.29
N ALA A 31 8.38 -0.17 -7.45
CA ALA A 31 8.90 -1.51 -7.75
C ALA A 31 10.42 -1.54 -7.81
N LEU A 32 11.06 -0.58 -8.51
CA LEU A 32 12.51 -0.53 -8.68
C LEU A 32 13.22 -0.28 -7.35
N GLN A 33 12.81 0.72 -6.58
CA GLN A 33 13.43 1.08 -5.31
C GLN A 33 13.28 -0.06 -4.29
N THR A 34 12.09 -0.68 -4.23
CA THR A 34 11.86 -1.83 -3.35
C THR A 34 12.73 -3.01 -3.76
N ALA A 35 12.79 -3.38 -5.04
CA ALA A 35 13.61 -4.48 -5.51
C ALA A 35 15.12 -4.27 -5.22
N LEU A 36 15.64 -3.05 -5.42
CA LEU A 36 17.01 -2.68 -5.08
C LEU A 36 17.28 -2.81 -3.57
N ALA A 37 16.36 -2.30 -2.73
CA ALA A 37 16.49 -2.41 -1.28
C ALA A 37 16.48 -3.86 -0.81
N LEU A 38 15.58 -4.70 -1.34
CA LEU A 38 15.47 -6.12 -0.97
C LEU A 38 16.67 -6.95 -1.47
N SER A 39 17.30 -6.56 -2.57
CA SER A 39 18.55 -7.20 -3.04
C SER A 39 19.74 -6.90 -2.15
N ALA A 40 19.79 -5.71 -1.55
CA ALA A 40 20.87 -5.27 -0.67
C ALA A 40 20.65 -5.69 0.80
N ARG A 41 19.39 -5.77 1.23
CA ARG A 41 18.97 -6.11 2.60
C ARG A 41 17.85 -7.14 2.52
N ARG A 42 17.87 -8.19 3.35
CA ARG A 42 16.78 -9.16 3.45
C ARG A 42 16.04 -8.93 4.77
N PRO A 43 15.02 -8.08 4.78
CA PRO A 43 14.14 -7.96 5.94
C PRO A 43 13.31 -9.24 6.11
N ASP A 44 12.80 -9.48 7.33
CA ASP A 44 11.92 -10.60 7.62
C ASP A 44 10.53 -10.38 7.04
N ALA A 45 10.11 -9.09 6.93
CA ALA A 45 8.84 -8.69 6.33
C ALA A 45 8.89 -7.26 5.77
N VAL A 46 7.97 -6.95 4.86
CA VAL A 46 7.71 -5.62 4.30
C VAL A 46 6.30 -5.16 4.71
N LEU A 47 6.20 -3.98 5.31
CA LEU A 47 4.94 -3.27 5.53
C LEU A 47 4.90 -2.04 4.61
N HIS A 48 4.05 -2.08 3.58
CA HIS A 48 3.82 -0.92 2.72
C HIS A 48 2.69 -0.05 3.27
N ILE A 49 2.98 1.22 3.53
CA ILE A 49 2.01 2.17 4.08
C ILE A 49 1.82 3.38 3.17
N GLY A 50 0.68 4.03 3.28
CA GLY A 50 0.43 5.29 2.57
C GLY A 50 -1.03 5.70 2.60
N ILE A 51 -1.31 6.86 2.00
CA ILE A 51 -2.69 7.34 1.82
C ILE A 51 -3.31 6.71 0.56
N ALA A 52 -4.64 6.76 0.48
CA ALA A 52 -5.39 6.26 -0.68
C ALA A 52 -6.64 7.09 -0.94
N GLY A 53 -7.11 7.08 -2.19
CA GLY A 53 -8.46 7.49 -2.55
C GLY A 53 -9.45 6.34 -2.39
N ALA A 54 -10.72 6.65 -2.12
CA ALA A 54 -11.76 5.63 -1.98
C ALA A 54 -13.07 5.99 -2.70
N ARG A 55 -13.87 4.96 -2.98
CA ARG A 55 -15.27 5.06 -3.46
C ARG A 55 -16.19 4.58 -2.35
N GLY A 56 -17.07 5.46 -1.87
CA GLY A 56 -18.06 5.11 -0.85
C GLY A 56 -17.52 4.81 0.56
N ILE A 57 -16.25 5.15 0.83
CA ILE A 57 -15.62 4.97 2.15
C ILE A 57 -15.10 6.32 2.62
N GLU A 58 -15.52 6.71 3.82
CA GLU A 58 -15.18 8.02 4.38
C GLU A 58 -13.76 8.10 4.95
N PRO A 59 -13.02 9.20 4.70
CA PRO A 59 -11.76 9.46 5.38
C PRO A 59 -11.95 9.74 6.89
N PRO A 60 -11.01 9.30 7.76
CA PRO A 60 -9.76 8.58 7.50
C PRO A 60 -9.85 7.08 7.81
N SER A 61 -10.66 6.33 7.09
CA SER A 61 -10.75 4.87 7.29
C SER A 61 -9.43 4.17 6.98
N LEU A 62 -9.07 3.17 7.80
CA LEU A 62 -7.93 2.28 7.56
C LEU A 62 -8.34 1.09 6.70
N VAL A 63 -7.46 0.69 5.78
CA VAL A 63 -7.67 -0.44 4.86
C VAL A 63 -6.40 -1.30 4.83
N LEU A 64 -6.54 -2.57 5.17
CA LEU A 64 -5.56 -3.62 4.91
C LEU A 64 -5.83 -4.21 3.52
N GLY A 65 -4.81 -4.28 2.67
CA GLY A 65 -4.94 -4.85 1.33
C GLY A 65 -5.17 -6.36 1.38
N SER A 66 -6.31 -6.83 0.86
CA SER A 66 -6.52 -8.27 0.62
C SER A 66 -5.80 -8.75 -0.63
N GLU A 67 -5.55 -7.86 -1.56
CA GLU A 67 -4.71 -7.99 -2.75
C GLU A 67 -4.36 -6.60 -3.27
N SER A 68 -3.24 -6.47 -3.99
CA SER A 68 -2.92 -5.30 -4.80
C SER A 68 -3.13 -5.62 -6.29
N VAL A 69 -3.93 -4.78 -6.97
CA VAL A 69 -4.36 -5.00 -8.36
C VAL A 69 -3.73 -3.95 -9.27
N TYR A 70 -2.91 -4.37 -10.25
CA TYR A 70 -2.32 -3.46 -11.23
C TYR A 70 -3.31 -3.15 -12.35
N CYS A 71 -3.65 -1.87 -12.52
CA CYS A 71 -4.77 -1.43 -13.36
C CYS A 71 -4.37 -0.83 -14.69
N ASP A 72 -3.07 -0.62 -14.97
CA ASP A 72 -2.63 0.14 -16.14
C ASP A 72 -2.40 -0.70 -17.40
N VAL A 73 -2.49 -2.04 -17.30
CA VAL A 73 -2.43 -2.93 -18.45
C VAL A 73 -3.84 -3.14 -18.99
N LEU A 74 -4.29 -2.22 -19.84
CA LEU A 74 -5.65 -2.16 -20.37
C LEU A 74 -5.66 -2.58 -21.85
N ASP A 75 -5.73 -3.87 -22.11
CA ASP A 75 -6.03 -4.40 -23.44
C ASP A 75 -7.11 -5.48 -23.33
N PRO A 76 -8.37 -5.20 -23.67
CA PRO A 76 -9.46 -6.18 -23.63
C PRO A 76 -9.24 -7.41 -24.51
N ALA A 77 -8.42 -7.26 -25.57
CA ALA A 77 -8.04 -8.35 -26.47
C ALA A 77 -6.79 -9.11 -26.00
N PHE A 78 -6.24 -8.75 -24.85
CA PHE A 78 -4.98 -9.31 -24.37
C PHE A 78 -5.14 -10.78 -23.96
N THR A 79 -4.47 -11.66 -24.67
CA THR A 79 -4.56 -13.11 -24.49
C THR A 79 -3.30 -13.73 -23.87
N LEU A 80 -2.23 -12.93 -23.69
CA LEU A 80 -0.98 -13.41 -23.10
C LEU A 80 -1.05 -13.41 -21.57
N PRO A 81 -0.36 -14.36 -20.91
CA PRO A 81 -0.26 -14.37 -19.44
C PRO A 81 0.34 -13.06 -18.91
N ARG A 82 -0.30 -12.48 -17.91
CA ARG A 82 0.19 -11.29 -17.22
C ARG A 82 0.00 -11.43 -15.72
N VAL A 83 0.86 -10.79 -14.95
CA VAL A 83 0.71 -10.66 -13.50
C VAL A 83 0.06 -9.31 -13.22
N GLU A 84 -1.16 -9.34 -12.77
CA GLU A 84 -1.93 -8.12 -12.45
C GLU A 84 -2.45 -8.10 -11.01
N ARG A 85 -2.18 -9.17 -10.23
CA ARG A 85 -2.59 -9.29 -8.83
C ARG A 85 -1.46 -9.89 -8.00
N VAL A 86 -1.28 -9.33 -6.80
CA VAL A 86 -0.37 -9.86 -5.78
C VAL A 86 -1.12 -9.87 -4.46
N HIS A 87 -0.99 -10.98 -3.73
CA HIS A 87 -1.61 -11.13 -2.41
C HIS A 87 -0.62 -10.82 -1.30
N PRO A 88 -1.11 -10.29 -0.16
CA PRO A 88 -0.28 -10.17 1.03
C PRO A 88 0.05 -11.56 1.58
N ASP A 89 1.06 -11.63 2.44
CA ASP A 89 1.30 -12.82 3.24
C ASP A 89 0.12 -13.05 4.21
N GLY A 90 -0.34 -14.31 4.29
CA GLY A 90 -1.53 -14.66 5.05
C GLY A 90 -1.35 -14.54 6.56
N GLU A 91 -0.16 -14.81 7.09
CA GLU A 91 0.14 -14.70 8.52
C GLU A 91 0.25 -13.23 8.93
N LEU A 92 0.92 -12.40 8.10
CA LEU A 92 0.99 -10.96 8.32
C LEU A 92 -0.40 -10.32 8.29
N LEU A 93 -1.23 -10.69 7.32
CA LEU A 93 -2.61 -10.17 7.23
C LEU A 93 -3.44 -10.58 8.44
N ALA A 94 -3.31 -11.82 8.92
CA ALA A 94 -4.04 -12.29 10.10
C ALA A 94 -3.60 -11.54 11.37
N ALA A 95 -2.30 -11.35 11.57
CA ALA A 95 -1.75 -10.59 12.69
C ALA A 95 -2.20 -9.12 12.63
N ALA A 96 -2.15 -8.50 11.45
CA ALA A 96 -2.58 -7.13 11.26
C ALA A 96 -4.09 -6.93 11.54
N ARG A 97 -4.94 -7.85 11.11
CA ARG A 97 -6.39 -7.81 11.42
C ARG A 97 -6.67 -7.92 12.91
N ALA A 98 -5.89 -8.73 13.64
CA ALA A 98 -6.02 -8.83 15.09
C ALA A 98 -5.57 -7.54 15.80
N ALA A 99 -4.51 -6.89 15.28
CA ALA A 99 -4.00 -5.64 15.83
C ALA A 99 -4.86 -4.42 15.46
N LEU A 100 -5.53 -4.43 14.29
CA LEU A 100 -6.36 -3.35 13.76
C LEU A 100 -7.77 -3.85 13.42
N PRO A 101 -8.60 -4.24 14.42
CA PRO A 101 -9.94 -4.79 14.18
C PRO A 101 -10.89 -3.77 13.50
N GLU A 102 -10.58 -2.47 13.60
CA GLU A 102 -11.31 -1.38 12.94
C GLU A 102 -10.99 -1.23 11.44
N ALA A 103 -9.87 -1.81 10.96
CA ALA A 103 -9.47 -1.69 9.56
C ALA A 103 -10.34 -2.56 8.65
N LEU A 104 -10.74 -2.01 7.52
CA LEU A 104 -11.38 -2.77 6.44
C LEU A 104 -10.34 -3.68 5.76
N VAL A 105 -10.79 -4.79 5.19
CA VAL A 105 -9.93 -5.68 4.39
C VAL A 105 -10.48 -5.72 2.98
N LEU A 106 -9.83 -5.04 2.05
CA LEU A 106 -10.33 -4.80 0.69
C LEU A 106 -9.22 -4.90 -0.35
N PRO A 107 -9.55 -5.22 -1.62
CA PRO A 107 -8.63 -5.06 -2.74
C PRO A 107 -8.21 -3.61 -2.91
N ILE A 108 -6.94 -3.38 -3.23
CA ILE A 108 -6.39 -2.04 -3.48
C ILE A 108 -5.89 -1.97 -4.93
N ALA A 109 -6.45 -1.06 -5.72
CA ALA A 109 -5.98 -0.78 -7.06
C ALA A 109 -4.65 -0.02 -7.03
N THR A 110 -3.74 -0.38 -7.91
CA THR A 110 -2.51 0.37 -8.19
C THR A 110 -2.58 0.91 -9.61
N SER A 111 -2.50 2.24 -9.76
CA SER A 111 -2.45 2.93 -11.05
C SER A 111 -1.48 4.10 -11.02
N ALA A 112 -0.75 4.32 -12.10
CA ALA A 112 0.10 5.50 -12.30
C ALA A 112 -0.73 6.78 -12.48
N LYS A 113 -2.05 6.66 -12.67
CA LYS A 113 -2.97 7.77 -12.87
C LYS A 113 -3.93 7.89 -11.68
N VAL A 114 -3.96 9.06 -11.04
CA VAL A 114 -4.99 9.38 -10.04
C VAL A 114 -6.38 9.28 -10.66
N GLY A 115 -7.28 8.53 -10.04
CA GLY A 115 -8.59 8.21 -10.60
C GLY A 115 -8.57 7.12 -11.67
N GLY A 116 -7.47 6.37 -11.81
CA GLY A 116 -7.31 5.32 -12.82
C GLY A 116 -7.74 3.92 -12.40
N GLY A 117 -7.84 3.67 -11.09
CA GLY A 117 -8.07 2.33 -10.52
C GLY A 117 -9.54 1.94 -10.41
N ALA A 118 -10.32 2.02 -11.49
CA ALA A 118 -11.77 1.82 -11.47
C ALA A 118 -12.26 0.42 -11.04
N VAL A 119 -11.36 -0.56 -10.93
CA VAL A 119 -11.70 -1.97 -10.62
C VAL A 119 -11.85 -2.26 -9.13
N CYS A 120 -11.39 -1.36 -8.25
CA CYS A 120 -11.47 -1.50 -6.79
C CYS A 120 -12.08 -0.24 -6.17
N ASP A 121 -12.62 -0.38 -4.96
CA ASP A 121 -13.12 0.77 -4.21
C ASP A 121 -11.99 1.61 -3.60
N ILE A 122 -10.82 1.02 -3.39
CA ILE A 122 -9.60 1.70 -2.91
C ILE A 122 -8.61 1.84 -4.05
N GLU A 123 -7.98 3.02 -4.15
CA GLU A 123 -7.01 3.34 -5.17
C GLU A 123 -5.75 3.98 -4.57
N ALA A 124 -4.59 3.43 -4.93
CA ALA A 124 -3.27 3.95 -4.59
C ALA A 124 -2.35 3.88 -5.83
N MET A 125 -1.07 4.20 -5.68
CA MET A 125 -0.18 4.29 -6.84
C MET A 125 1.01 3.31 -6.78
N GLU A 126 1.31 2.67 -5.65
CA GLU A 126 2.57 1.93 -5.45
C GLU A 126 2.38 0.45 -5.09
N GLY A 127 1.24 0.10 -4.45
CA GLY A 127 1.06 -1.17 -3.73
C GLY A 127 1.46 -2.41 -4.51
N PHE A 128 0.98 -2.55 -5.75
CA PHE A 128 1.36 -3.67 -6.60
C PHE A 128 2.88 -3.73 -6.83
N GLY A 129 3.53 -2.59 -7.07
CA GLY A 129 4.98 -2.54 -7.32
C GLY A 129 5.79 -3.03 -6.11
N VAL A 130 5.43 -2.56 -4.91
CA VAL A 130 6.09 -2.95 -3.65
C VAL A 130 5.87 -4.43 -3.35
N LEU A 131 4.60 -4.89 -3.35
CA LEU A 131 4.26 -6.27 -3.01
C LEU A 131 4.83 -7.26 -4.05
N ARG A 132 4.83 -6.90 -5.33
CA ARG A 132 5.42 -7.76 -6.38
C ARG A 132 6.93 -7.88 -6.24
N ALA A 133 7.62 -6.80 -5.89
CA ALA A 133 9.06 -6.85 -5.62
C ALA A 133 9.36 -7.75 -4.40
N ALA A 134 8.54 -7.66 -3.34
CA ALA A 134 8.68 -8.51 -2.15
C ALA A 134 8.40 -9.99 -2.49
N GLU A 135 7.33 -10.29 -3.23
CA GLU A 135 7.01 -11.65 -3.68
C GLU A 135 8.15 -12.29 -4.47
N LEU A 136 8.74 -11.55 -5.44
CA LEU A 136 9.87 -12.02 -6.23
C LEU A 136 11.15 -12.23 -5.41
N ALA A 137 11.33 -11.45 -4.34
CA ALA A 137 12.44 -11.61 -3.40
C ALA A 137 12.20 -12.71 -2.36
N GLY A 138 10.99 -13.29 -2.30
CA GLY A 138 10.60 -14.27 -1.30
C GLY A 138 10.49 -13.67 0.11
N VAL A 139 10.11 -12.39 0.22
CA VAL A 139 9.92 -11.67 1.48
C VAL A 139 8.42 -11.45 1.73
N PRO A 140 7.89 -11.89 2.88
CA PRO A 140 6.49 -11.63 3.24
C PRO A 140 6.16 -10.15 3.21
N ALA A 141 4.99 -9.77 2.69
CA ALA A 141 4.59 -8.36 2.57
C ALA A 141 3.12 -8.14 2.87
N LEU A 142 2.81 -6.93 3.36
CA LEU A 142 1.46 -6.45 3.64
C LEU A 142 1.32 -4.99 3.24
N GLU A 143 0.12 -4.58 2.82
CA GLU A 143 -0.23 -3.19 2.50
C GLU A 143 -1.27 -2.65 3.48
N LEU A 144 -1.00 -1.46 4.07
CA LEU A 144 -1.92 -0.66 4.87
C LEU A 144 -2.12 0.70 4.23
N ARG A 145 -3.37 1.11 4.03
CA ARG A 145 -3.73 2.45 3.55
C ARG A 145 -4.66 3.17 4.51
N ALA A 146 -4.53 4.51 4.56
CA ALA A 146 -5.53 5.37 5.16
C ALA A 146 -6.21 6.19 4.06
N VAL A 147 -7.54 6.15 4.03
CA VAL A 147 -8.32 6.91 3.05
C VAL A 147 -8.16 8.40 3.32
N SER A 148 -7.75 9.17 2.30
CA SER A 148 -7.57 10.62 2.38
C SER A 148 -8.63 11.41 1.63
N ASN A 149 -9.25 10.82 0.61
CA ASN A 149 -10.19 11.50 -0.29
C ASN A 149 -11.14 10.54 -0.99
N ALA A 150 -12.26 11.07 -1.45
CA ALA A 150 -13.04 10.38 -2.49
C ALA A 150 -12.26 10.41 -3.81
N VAL A 151 -12.24 9.30 -4.56
CA VAL A 151 -11.55 9.23 -5.88
C VAL A 151 -12.09 10.29 -6.87
N ALA A 152 -13.38 10.62 -6.79
CA ALA A 152 -13.99 11.64 -7.62
C ALA A 152 -13.64 13.09 -7.24
N GLU A 153 -13.00 13.32 -6.08
CA GLU A 153 -12.62 14.67 -5.64
C GLU A 153 -11.33 15.12 -6.32
N SER A 154 -11.46 16.00 -7.29
CA SER A 154 -10.35 16.56 -8.06
C SER A 154 -9.63 17.70 -7.35
N ASP A 155 -10.28 18.37 -6.40
CA ASP A 155 -9.69 19.44 -5.60
C ASP A 155 -8.85 18.86 -4.46
N ARG A 156 -7.53 18.89 -4.63
CA ARG A 156 -6.59 18.40 -3.61
C ARG A 156 -6.64 19.17 -2.30
N GLY A 157 -7.15 20.40 -2.30
CA GLY A 157 -7.35 21.18 -1.08
C GLY A 157 -8.41 20.60 -0.13
N LYS A 158 -9.27 19.72 -0.66
CA LYS A 158 -10.29 19.02 0.12
C LYS A 158 -9.86 17.64 0.61
N TRP A 159 -8.68 17.18 0.19
CA TRP A 159 -8.14 15.91 0.64
C TRP A 159 -7.77 15.98 2.11
N ARG A 160 -8.23 15.04 2.90
CA ARG A 160 -7.98 14.96 4.34
C ARG A 160 -6.65 14.28 4.66
N ILE A 161 -5.56 14.73 4.00
CA ILE A 161 -4.24 14.09 4.07
C ILE A 161 -3.73 14.05 5.52
N ASP A 162 -3.84 15.16 6.27
CA ASP A 162 -3.36 15.19 7.66
C ASP A 162 -4.10 14.21 8.56
N ALA A 163 -5.42 14.05 8.37
CA ALA A 163 -6.22 13.09 9.12
C ALA A 163 -5.83 11.64 8.76
N ALA A 164 -5.58 11.36 7.48
CA ALA A 164 -5.11 10.04 7.04
C ALA A 164 -3.72 9.71 7.59
N LEU A 165 -2.79 10.67 7.57
CA LEU A 165 -1.46 10.50 8.15
C LEU A 165 -1.52 10.29 9.68
N ALA A 166 -2.41 11.00 10.38
CA ALA A 166 -2.64 10.78 11.81
C ALA A 166 -3.17 9.37 12.10
N ALA A 167 -4.11 8.87 11.29
CA ALA A 167 -4.60 7.50 11.41
C ALA A 167 -3.51 6.45 11.18
N LEU A 168 -2.61 6.67 10.19
CA LEU A 168 -1.43 5.82 10.00
C LEU A 168 -0.46 5.90 11.19
N ALA A 169 -0.22 7.10 11.73
CA ALA A 169 0.67 7.29 12.88
C ALA A 169 0.18 6.53 14.13
N ASP A 170 -1.14 6.39 14.32
CA ASP A 170 -1.72 5.60 15.41
C ASP A 170 -1.69 4.08 15.12
N ALA A 171 -1.85 3.68 13.86
CA ALA A 171 -1.96 2.27 13.47
C ALA A 171 -0.59 1.58 13.31
N VAL A 172 0.38 2.26 12.69
CA VAL A 172 1.68 1.65 12.32
C VAL A 172 2.46 1.12 13.52
N PRO A 173 2.56 1.80 14.69
CA PRO A 173 3.21 1.23 15.86
C PRO A 173 2.57 -0.07 16.35
N ARG A 174 1.25 -0.23 16.21
CA ARG A 174 0.52 -1.46 16.58
C ARG A 174 0.89 -2.61 15.65
N LEU A 175 1.10 -2.32 14.36
CA LEU A 175 1.55 -3.32 13.40
C LEU A 175 3.02 -3.69 13.60
N ILE A 176 3.91 -2.70 13.83
CA ILE A 176 5.34 -2.97 14.10
C ILE A 176 5.52 -3.88 15.33
N ALA A 177 4.62 -3.80 16.30
CA ALA A 177 4.68 -4.62 17.52
C ALA A 177 4.30 -6.10 17.28
N VAL A 178 3.63 -6.44 16.17
CA VAL A 178 3.11 -7.79 15.90
C VAL A 178 3.65 -8.43 14.62
N LEU A 179 4.27 -7.65 13.73
CA LEU A 179 4.90 -8.10 12.49
C LEU A 179 6.41 -8.24 12.64
#